data_19ff456cbc49d3b73887b8b354493183
#
_entry.id   19ff456cbc49d3b73887b8b354493183
#
_cell.length_a   1.000
_cell.length_b   1.000
_cell.length_c   1.000
_cell.angle_alpha   90.00
_cell.angle_beta   90.00
_cell.angle_gamma   90.00
#
_symmetry.space_group_name_H-M   'P 1'
#
loop_
_entity.id
_entity.type
_entity.pdbx_description
1 polymer ?
#
loop_
_entity_poly.entity_id
_entity_poly.type
_entity_poly.pdbx_seq_one_letter_code
_entity_poly.pdbx_strand_id
1 'polypeptide(L)'
;MDAPAYWGVAGRPVSHSITPKLFSIVGGAMGLVQAEQIFVEASGDEEFYSKVEMLEGDLWLSCTTPLKHSPHSKLGVKGPQGVNAINQLMRSKGVWKGASTDGTGFVSACRHIGVEPSGSILRIRGGGSTARSIAAAWSSEGGSIIPEKGRRELVRGPWD
;
A
#
# COMPACT_ATOMS: atom_id res chain seq x y z
N MET A 1 9.53 16.36 -9.76
CA MET A 1 9.95 15.11 -9.04
C MET A 1 10.62 14.26 -10.10
N ASP A 2 11.85 13.82 -9.83
CA ASP A 2 12.56 13.02 -10.81
C ASP A 2 11.89 11.65 -10.94
N ALA A 3 11.86 11.09 -12.16
CA ALA A 3 11.33 9.76 -12.39
C ALA A 3 12.22 8.72 -11.69
N PRO A 4 11.65 7.68 -11.08
CA PRO A 4 12.45 6.57 -10.56
C PRO A 4 13.09 5.80 -11.72
N ALA A 5 14.18 5.08 -11.46
CA ALA A 5 14.73 4.15 -12.43
C ALA A 5 13.76 2.98 -12.68
N TYR A 6 13.11 2.52 -11.60
CA TYR A 6 12.19 1.40 -11.64
C TYR A 6 10.87 1.73 -10.94
N TRP A 7 9.79 1.21 -11.49
CA TRP A 7 8.51 1.15 -10.81
C TRP A 7 7.87 -0.23 -10.99
N GLY A 8 7.10 -0.68 -10.02
CA GLY A 8 6.55 -2.00 -10.14
C GLY A 8 5.68 -2.43 -8.98
N VAL A 9 5.47 -3.74 -8.91
CA VAL A 9 4.72 -4.39 -7.86
C VAL A 9 5.54 -5.48 -7.19
N ALA A 10 5.48 -5.53 -5.87
CA ALA A 10 6.17 -6.52 -5.06
C ALA A 10 5.17 -7.36 -4.25
N GLY A 11 5.39 -8.68 -4.21
CA GLY A 11 4.53 -9.65 -3.52
C GLY A 11 4.51 -11.00 -4.24
N ARG A 12 3.57 -11.88 -3.86
CA ARG A 12 3.40 -13.17 -4.52
C ARG A 12 1.99 -13.72 -4.38
N PRO A 13 1.33 -14.13 -5.47
CA PRO A 13 1.74 -13.92 -6.86
C PRO A 13 1.47 -12.48 -7.32
N VAL A 14 2.24 -11.94 -8.25
CA VAL A 14 2.05 -10.58 -8.79
C VAL A 14 1.87 -10.51 -10.31
N SER A 15 2.09 -11.61 -11.01
CA SER A 15 2.01 -11.69 -12.48
C SER A 15 0.65 -11.27 -13.06
N HIS A 16 -0.43 -11.42 -12.28
CA HIS A 16 -1.80 -11.05 -12.67
C HIS A 16 -2.19 -9.62 -12.22
N SER A 17 -1.26 -8.87 -11.61
CA SER A 17 -1.54 -7.54 -11.09
C SER A 17 -1.81 -6.54 -12.21
N ILE A 18 -2.86 -5.74 -12.04
CA ILE A 18 -3.17 -4.60 -12.92
C ILE A 18 -2.35 -3.35 -12.59
N THR A 19 -1.61 -3.36 -11.49
CA THR A 19 -0.82 -2.21 -11.00
C THR A 19 0.15 -1.66 -12.05
N PRO A 20 0.88 -2.50 -12.82
CA PRO A 20 1.75 -1.97 -13.87
C PRO A 20 1.00 -1.19 -14.95
N LYS A 21 -0.21 -1.65 -15.33
CA LYS A 21 -1.06 -0.92 -16.26
C LYS A 21 -1.52 0.43 -15.71
N LEU A 22 -1.88 0.48 -14.42
CA LEU A 22 -2.22 1.72 -13.74
C LEU A 22 -1.03 2.67 -13.68
N PHE A 23 0.16 2.16 -13.36
CA PHE A 23 1.39 2.94 -13.39
C PHE A 23 1.71 3.52 -14.76
N SER A 24 1.51 2.76 -15.84
CA SER A 24 1.70 3.28 -17.19
C SER A 24 0.77 4.45 -17.50
N ILE A 25 -0.50 4.36 -17.09
CA ILE A 25 -1.50 5.42 -17.30
C ILE A 25 -1.13 6.67 -16.49
N VAL A 26 -0.92 6.50 -15.18
CA VAL A 26 -0.59 7.60 -14.27
C VAL A 26 0.79 8.19 -14.59
N GLY A 27 1.77 7.34 -14.83
CA GLY A 27 3.13 7.75 -15.17
C GLY A 27 3.19 8.52 -16.49
N GLY A 28 2.43 8.09 -17.51
CA GLY A 28 2.29 8.83 -18.75
C GLY A 28 1.73 10.24 -18.54
N ALA A 29 0.67 10.36 -17.72
CA ALA A 29 0.08 11.66 -17.37
C ALA A 29 1.04 12.55 -16.54
N MET A 30 1.97 11.96 -15.79
CA MET A 30 2.97 12.66 -14.99
C MET A 30 4.31 12.89 -15.70
N GLY A 31 4.47 12.42 -16.93
CA GLY A 31 5.74 12.49 -17.68
C GLY A 31 6.82 11.50 -17.17
N LEU A 32 6.45 10.45 -16.46
CA LEU A 32 7.35 9.45 -15.89
C LEU A 32 7.55 8.22 -16.82
N VAL A 33 7.61 8.45 -18.12
CA VAL A 33 7.63 7.39 -19.14
C VAL A 33 8.94 6.62 -19.25
N GLN A 34 10.00 7.08 -18.58
CA GLN A 34 11.33 6.45 -18.67
C GLN A 34 11.59 5.39 -17.57
N ALA A 35 10.71 5.25 -16.61
CA ALA A 35 10.88 4.26 -15.54
C ALA A 35 10.64 2.84 -16.09
N GLU A 36 11.57 1.93 -15.81
CA GLU A 36 11.43 0.52 -16.17
C GLU A 36 10.37 -0.15 -15.29
N GLN A 37 9.47 -0.89 -15.92
CA GLN A 37 8.46 -1.68 -15.21
C GLN A 37 9.04 -3.00 -14.73
N ILE A 38 8.87 -3.29 -13.42
CA ILE A 38 9.37 -4.52 -12.81
C ILE A 38 8.32 -5.25 -11.97
N PHE A 39 8.50 -6.56 -11.86
CA PHE A 39 7.81 -7.42 -10.92
C PHE A 39 8.81 -8.00 -9.92
N VAL A 40 8.62 -7.70 -8.64
CA VAL A 40 9.43 -8.25 -7.55
C VAL A 40 8.62 -9.35 -6.87
N GLU A 41 8.60 -10.55 -7.48
CA GLU A 41 7.99 -11.70 -6.82
C GLU A 41 8.83 -12.12 -5.61
N ALA A 42 8.23 -12.11 -4.43
CA ALA A 42 8.87 -12.53 -3.20
C ALA A 42 7.85 -13.11 -2.22
N SER A 43 8.20 -14.26 -1.65
CA SER A 43 7.38 -14.99 -0.66
C SER A 43 7.56 -14.50 0.77
N GLY A 44 8.54 -13.61 0.98
CA GLY A 44 8.89 -13.07 2.30
C GLY A 44 10.02 -12.05 2.20
N ASP A 45 10.41 -11.55 3.36
CA ASP A 45 11.31 -10.40 3.54
C ASP A 45 12.69 -10.62 2.94
N GLU A 46 13.33 -11.76 3.23
CA GLU A 46 14.70 -12.04 2.78
C GLU A 46 14.80 -12.05 1.25
N GLU A 47 13.85 -12.72 0.61
CA GLU A 47 13.79 -12.78 -0.85
C GLU A 47 13.51 -11.39 -1.44
N PHE A 48 12.64 -10.62 -0.81
CA PHE A 48 12.34 -9.25 -1.22
C PHE A 48 13.57 -8.36 -1.16
N TYR A 49 14.26 -8.33 -0.01
CA TYR A 49 15.46 -7.48 0.16
C TYR A 49 16.57 -7.86 -0.79
N SER A 50 16.86 -9.15 -0.94
CA SER A 50 17.89 -9.63 -1.88
C SER A 50 17.62 -9.12 -3.30
N LYS A 51 16.36 -9.12 -3.75
CA LYS A 51 15.99 -8.66 -5.09
C LYS A 51 16.09 -7.14 -5.25
N VAL A 52 15.62 -6.37 -4.27
CA VAL A 52 15.65 -4.90 -4.39
C VAL A 52 17.02 -4.29 -4.15
N GLU A 53 17.91 -4.97 -3.43
CA GLU A 53 19.29 -4.55 -3.26
C GLU A 53 20.11 -4.64 -4.55
N MET A 54 19.77 -5.55 -5.46
CA MET A 54 20.40 -5.66 -6.77
C MET A 54 19.95 -4.58 -7.77
N LEU A 55 18.89 -3.83 -7.47
CA LEU A 55 18.40 -2.77 -8.32
C LEU A 55 19.12 -1.46 -7.98
N GLU A 56 19.80 -0.87 -8.96
CA GLU A 56 20.45 0.41 -8.80
C GLU A 56 19.50 1.58 -9.07
N GLY A 57 19.68 2.70 -8.34
CA GLY A 57 18.88 3.92 -8.53
C GLY A 57 17.59 3.97 -7.72
N ASP A 58 16.75 4.93 -8.07
CA ASP A 58 15.48 5.19 -7.39
C ASP A 58 14.42 4.16 -7.81
N LEU A 59 13.56 3.79 -6.86
CA LEU A 59 12.65 2.66 -7.00
C LEU A 59 11.29 2.99 -6.37
N TRP A 60 10.20 2.73 -7.10
CA TRP A 60 8.84 2.85 -6.60
C TRP A 60 8.11 1.52 -6.73
N LEU A 61 7.64 0.98 -5.60
CA LEU A 61 6.96 -0.31 -5.55
C LEU A 61 5.59 -0.21 -4.88
N SER A 62 4.59 -0.80 -5.51
CA SER A 62 3.35 -1.14 -4.84
C SER A 62 3.52 -2.52 -4.18
N CYS A 63 3.37 -2.58 -2.87
CA CYS A 63 3.51 -3.82 -2.12
C CYS A 63 2.15 -4.49 -1.90
N THR A 64 2.09 -5.79 -2.17
CA THR A 64 0.94 -6.63 -1.88
C THR A 64 1.32 -7.80 -0.97
N THR A 65 0.42 -8.76 -0.75
CA THR A 65 0.69 -9.95 0.06
C THR A 65 1.88 -10.74 -0.49
N PRO A 66 2.81 -11.23 0.37
CA PRO A 66 2.81 -11.14 1.83
C PRO A 66 3.51 -9.88 2.39
N LEU A 67 4.02 -8.99 1.55
CA LEU A 67 5.02 -7.98 1.88
C LEU A 67 4.50 -6.68 2.52
N LYS A 68 3.19 -6.50 2.72
CA LYS A 68 2.65 -5.24 3.25
C LYS A 68 3.15 -4.88 4.66
N HIS A 69 3.60 -5.85 5.44
CA HIS A 69 4.19 -5.63 6.77
C HIS A 69 5.72 -5.66 6.77
N SER A 70 6.33 -6.26 5.75
CA SER A 70 7.77 -6.52 5.68
C SER A 70 8.64 -5.26 5.67
N PRO A 71 8.31 -4.22 4.88
CA PRO A 71 9.15 -3.03 4.79
C PRO A 71 9.37 -2.32 6.12
N HIS A 72 8.48 -2.49 7.09
CA HIS A 72 8.58 -1.84 8.39
C HIS A 72 9.82 -2.23 9.19
N SER A 73 10.10 -3.52 9.29
CA SER A 73 11.07 -4.02 10.25
C SER A 73 12.52 -3.73 9.85
N LYS A 74 12.85 -3.88 8.57
CA LYS A 74 14.25 -3.78 8.10
C LYS A 74 14.62 -2.44 7.49
N LEU A 75 13.69 -1.76 6.84
CA LEU A 75 13.99 -0.49 6.18
C LEU A 75 13.76 0.74 7.07
N GLY A 76 13.34 0.53 8.31
CA GLY A 76 13.02 1.63 9.24
C GLY A 76 11.87 2.52 8.77
N VAL A 77 11.09 2.03 7.81
CA VAL A 77 9.97 2.78 7.25
C VAL A 77 8.74 2.59 8.13
N LYS A 78 8.11 3.69 8.51
CA LYS A 78 6.88 3.68 9.31
C LYS A 78 5.68 3.99 8.42
N GLY A 79 4.63 3.22 8.56
CA GLY A 79 3.31 3.53 7.99
C GLY A 79 2.63 4.68 8.74
N PRO A 80 1.42 5.07 8.33
CA PRO A 80 0.61 6.03 9.06
C PRO A 80 0.42 5.60 10.51
N GLN A 81 0.26 6.57 11.41
CA GLN A 81 0.04 6.30 12.82
C GLN A 81 -1.17 5.35 13.02
N GLY A 82 -0.98 4.29 13.79
CA GLY A 82 -2.00 3.28 14.04
C GLY A 82 -2.27 2.31 12.89
N VAL A 83 -1.46 2.32 11.83
CA VAL A 83 -1.54 1.33 10.74
C VAL A 83 -0.16 0.77 10.44
N ASN A 84 0.04 -0.48 10.81
CA ASN A 84 1.32 -1.18 10.61
C ASN A 84 1.33 -1.93 9.27
N ALA A 85 0.97 -1.22 8.20
CA ALA A 85 0.94 -1.77 6.86
C ALA A 85 1.36 -0.71 5.83
N ILE A 86 2.24 -1.09 4.93
CA ILE A 86 2.73 -0.25 3.83
C ILE A 86 2.39 -0.94 2.52
N ASN A 87 1.67 -0.25 1.66
CA ASN A 87 1.37 -0.73 0.31
C ASN A 87 2.07 0.06 -0.79
N GLN A 88 2.72 1.16 -0.44
CA GLN A 88 3.59 1.92 -1.34
C GLN A 88 4.95 2.08 -0.69
N LEU A 89 6.00 1.76 -1.42
CA LEU A 89 7.38 1.84 -0.98
C LEU A 89 8.21 2.58 -2.02
N MET A 90 9.00 3.52 -1.56
CA MET A 90 9.86 4.32 -2.42
C MET A 90 11.28 4.34 -1.86
N ARG A 91 12.26 4.10 -2.70
CA ARG A 91 13.66 4.41 -2.45
C ARG A 91 14.06 5.59 -3.32
N SER A 92 14.54 6.67 -2.70
CA SER A 92 15.06 7.82 -3.41
C SER A 92 16.38 8.26 -2.80
N LYS A 93 17.42 8.34 -3.62
CA LYS A 93 18.79 8.67 -3.19
C LYS A 93 19.26 7.82 -1.99
N GLY A 94 18.94 6.53 -2.02
CA GLY A 94 19.24 5.58 -0.97
C GLY A 94 18.35 5.63 0.28
N VAL A 95 17.41 6.57 0.36
CA VAL A 95 16.50 6.72 1.51
C VAL A 95 15.16 6.05 1.19
N TRP A 96 14.73 5.15 2.07
CA TRP A 96 13.44 4.49 1.96
C TRP A 96 12.31 5.30 2.62
N LYS A 97 11.18 5.34 1.97
CA LYS A 97 9.93 5.92 2.47
C LYS A 97 8.78 4.99 2.15
N GLY A 98 7.76 4.99 2.99
CA GLY A 98 6.56 4.17 2.77
C GLY A 98 5.29 4.95 3.02
N ALA A 99 4.20 4.46 2.43
CA ALA A 99 2.86 4.96 2.65
C ALA A 99 1.84 3.82 2.64
N SER A 100 0.72 4.03 3.33
CA SER A 100 -0.46 3.19 3.26
C SER A 100 -1.57 3.97 2.59
N THR A 101 -1.84 3.65 1.32
CA THR A 101 -2.81 4.37 0.48
C THR A 101 -4.12 3.61 0.28
N ASP A 102 -4.20 2.35 0.74
CA ASP A 102 -5.43 1.53 0.61
C ASP A 102 -6.63 2.23 1.27
N GLY A 103 -6.45 2.77 2.47
CA GLY A 103 -7.52 3.42 3.23
C GLY A 103 -7.96 4.75 2.62
N THR A 104 -7.02 5.63 2.31
CA THR A 104 -7.33 6.93 1.69
C THR A 104 -7.93 6.76 0.31
N GLY A 105 -7.47 5.78 -0.47
CA GLY A 105 -8.03 5.44 -1.77
C GLY A 105 -9.48 4.97 -1.66
N PHE A 106 -9.79 4.13 -0.65
CA PHE A 106 -11.15 3.68 -0.38
C PHE A 106 -12.07 4.85 -0.01
N VAL A 107 -11.64 5.72 0.92
CA VAL A 107 -12.41 6.92 1.31
C VAL A 107 -12.67 7.82 0.10
N SER A 108 -11.66 8.06 -0.73
CA SER A 108 -11.82 8.85 -1.95
C SER A 108 -12.82 8.23 -2.93
N ALA A 109 -12.80 6.91 -3.08
CA ALA A 109 -13.77 6.20 -3.93
C ALA A 109 -15.19 6.30 -3.37
N CYS A 110 -15.37 6.20 -2.04
CA CYS A 110 -16.67 6.41 -1.39
C CYS A 110 -17.21 7.82 -1.63
N ARG A 111 -16.36 8.84 -1.48
CA ARG A 111 -16.74 10.24 -1.77
C ARG A 111 -17.15 10.44 -3.22
N HIS A 112 -16.45 9.81 -4.14
CA HIS A 112 -16.78 9.90 -5.57
C HIS A 112 -18.20 9.39 -5.88
N ILE A 113 -18.70 8.44 -5.11
CA ILE A 113 -20.08 7.93 -5.23
C ILE A 113 -21.05 8.59 -4.24
N GLY A 114 -20.68 9.69 -3.60
CA GLY A 114 -21.53 10.47 -2.72
C GLY A 114 -21.65 9.94 -1.28
N VAL A 115 -20.72 9.06 -0.84
CA VAL A 115 -20.71 8.53 0.52
C VAL A 115 -19.60 9.20 1.33
N GLU A 116 -20.00 9.98 2.35
CA GLU A 116 -19.07 10.62 3.28
C GLU A 116 -18.86 9.74 4.53
N PRO A 117 -17.61 9.60 5.03
CA PRO A 117 -17.34 8.87 6.26
C PRO A 117 -18.07 9.47 7.46
N SER A 118 -18.03 10.80 7.59
CA SER A 118 -18.66 11.49 8.72
C SER A 118 -20.14 11.17 8.83
N GLY A 119 -20.54 10.66 9.99
CA GLY A 119 -21.91 10.23 10.25
C GLY A 119 -22.32 8.89 9.61
N SER A 120 -21.42 8.25 8.87
CA SER A 120 -21.67 6.96 8.22
C SER A 120 -21.07 5.79 9.00
N ILE A 121 -21.68 4.61 8.85
CA ILE A 121 -21.22 3.37 9.46
C ILE A 121 -20.69 2.43 8.37
N LEU A 122 -19.43 2.04 8.49
CA LEU A 122 -18.80 1.08 7.60
C LEU A 122 -18.70 -0.30 8.27
N ARG A 123 -19.27 -1.32 7.63
CA ARG A 123 -19.09 -2.72 8.06
C ARG A 123 -17.86 -3.30 7.36
N ILE A 124 -16.90 -3.80 8.12
CA ILE A 124 -15.66 -4.38 7.57
C ILE A 124 -15.55 -5.84 7.99
N ARG A 125 -15.48 -6.73 7.02
CA ARG A 125 -15.29 -8.15 7.25
C ARG A 125 -13.81 -8.53 7.13
N GLY A 126 -13.23 -8.98 8.26
CA GLY A 126 -11.83 -9.38 8.34
C GLY A 126 -10.91 -8.26 8.81
N GLY A 127 -9.66 -8.61 9.16
CA GLY A 127 -8.67 -7.72 9.80
C GLY A 127 -7.28 -7.79 9.15
N GLY A 128 -7.22 -7.94 7.82
CA GLY A 128 -5.95 -7.86 7.09
C GLY A 128 -5.45 -6.42 6.94
N SER A 129 -4.27 -6.24 6.36
CA SER A 129 -3.61 -4.94 6.19
C SER A 129 -4.52 -3.88 5.54
N THR A 130 -5.20 -4.24 4.46
CA THR A 130 -6.14 -3.35 3.77
C THR A 130 -7.32 -2.96 4.64
N ALA A 131 -7.92 -3.94 5.36
CA ALA A 131 -9.03 -3.66 6.26
C ALA A 131 -8.65 -2.69 7.38
N ARG A 132 -7.45 -2.84 7.96
CA ARG A 132 -6.92 -1.92 8.99
C ARG A 132 -6.68 -0.52 8.42
N SER A 133 -6.07 -0.42 7.24
CA SER A 133 -5.84 0.86 6.57
C SER A 133 -7.16 1.58 6.28
N ILE A 134 -8.17 0.85 5.80
CA ILE A 134 -9.52 1.40 5.55
C ILE A 134 -10.16 1.84 6.86
N ALA A 135 -10.12 1.01 7.91
CA ALA A 135 -10.69 1.34 9.21
C ALA A 135 -10.06 2.61 9.80
N ALA A 136 -8.73 2.72 9.74
CA ALA A 136 -8.01 3.90 10.21
C ALA A 136 -8.41 5.16 9.43
N ALA A 137 -8.42 5.10 8.10
CA ALA A 137 -8.78 6.24 7.26
C ALA A 137 -10.26 6.65 7.46
N TRP A 138 -11.17 5.68 7.51
CA TRP A 138 -12.59 5.93 7.73
C TRP A 138 -12.86 6.60 9.08
N SER A 139 -12.24 6.06 10.15
CA SER A 139 -12.40 6.62 11.50
C SER A 139 -11.77 8.00 11.64
N SER A 140 -10.62 8.27 11.00
CA SER A 140 -9.99 9.59 11.04
C SER A 140 -10.83 10.69 10.37
N GLU A 141 -11.74 10.29 9.48
CA GLU A 141 -12.69 11.18 8.80
C GLU A 141 -14.07 11.24 9.51
N GLY A 142 -14.15 10.75 10.76
CA GLY A 142 -15.36 10.81 11.59
C GLY A 142 -16.39 9.71 11.30
N GLY A 143 -16.04 8.69 10.56
CA GLY A 143 -16.88 7.53 10.32
C GLY A 143 -16.80 6.49 11.44
N SER A 144 -17.88 5.72 11.63
CA SER A 144 -17.94 4.60 12.57
C SER A 144 -17.64 3.27 11.87
N ILE A 145 -17.03 2.33 12.62
CA ILE A 145 -16.70 0.99 12.12
C ILE A 145 -17.47 -0.07 12.90
N ILE A 146 -18.07 -1.01 12.18
CA ILE A 146 -18.58 -2.27 12.74
C ILE A 146 -17.73 -3.42 12.19
N PRO A 147 -16.86 -4.02 13.01
CA PRO A 147 -16.10 -5.19 12.59
C PRO A 147 -17.02 -6.40 12.44
N GLU A 148 -16.81 -7.16 11.36
CA GLU A 148 -17.44 -8.45 11.15
C GLU A 148 -16.40 -9.56 11.13
N LYS A 149 -16.75 -10.72 11.67
CA LYS A 149 -15.86 -11.87 11.73
C LYS A 149 -15.46 -12.32 10.32
N GLY A 150 -14.16 -12.38 10.08
CA GLY A 150 -13.55 -12.93 8.88
C GLY A 150 -12.46 -13.94 9.24
N ARG A 151 -11.57 -14.25 8.30
CA ARG A 151 -10.44 -15.15 8.54
C ARG A 151 -9.45 -14.59 9.57
N ARG A 152 -9.26 -13.27 9.61
CA ARG A 152 -8.59 -12.52 10.68
C ARG A 152 -9.60 -11.55 11.26
N GLU A 153 -9.54 -11.31 12.54
CA GLU A 153 -10.42 -10.36 13.21
C GLU A 153 -9.84 -8.94 13.12
N LEU A 154 -10.70 -7.98 12.85
CA LEU A 154 -10.39 -6.58 13.01
C LEU A 154 -10.67 -6.21 14.48
N VAL A 155 -9.63 -6.08 15.27
CA VAL A 155 -9.76 -5.59 16.66
C VAL A 155 -10.10 -4.09 16.67
N ARG A 156 -10.68 -3.61 17.76
CA ARG A 156 -10.96 -2.19 17.91
C ARG A 156 -9.65 -1.41 17.98
N GLY A 157 -9.59 -0.30 17.25
CA GLY A 157 -8.42 0.53 17.09
C GLY A 157 -7.60 0.91 18.33
N PRO A 158 -6.40 1.47 18.16
CA PRO A 158 -5.79 1.81 16.86
C PRO A 158 -5.52 0.56 16.02
N TRP A 159 -5.65 0.70 14.73
CA TRP A 159 -5.73 -0.40 13.77
C TRP A 159 -4.35 -1.01 13.42
N ASP A 160 -3.80 -1.72 14.35
CA ASP A 160 -2.52 -2.43 14.22
C ASP A 160 -2.70 -3.93 13.99
#